data_fcb1c90007ee335a725a2d01c708fa9b
#
_entry.id   fcb1c90007ee335a725a2d01c708fa9b
#
_cell.length_a   1.000
_cell.length_b   1.000
_cell.length_c   1.000
_cell.angle_alpha   90.00
_cell.angle_beta   90.00
_cell.angle_gamma   90.00
#
_symmetry.space_group_name_H-M   'P 1'
#
loop_
_entity.id
_entity.type
_entity.pdbx_description
1 polymer ?
#
loop_
_entity_poly.entity_id
_entity_poly.type
_entity_poly.pdbx_seq_one_letter_code
_entity_poly.pdbx_strand_id
1 'polypeptide(L)'
;MSEEPNWDKLVVGGTVLTMEPDSEPIKNGAVAIADGHIAAVGPAEELLEMAPSGDVLNAGNCLILPGFVNTHTHLAMSLLRGIADDLPLMQWLEGNIWPAEKEHMNRETVRLGTELATAEQLLAGITTTTDMYFFGDEVSAVLADAGMRAVVAESLIGFPTPRCATTEEMLAKQRDLLEAYKGHPLITPSVA
;
A
#
# COMPACT_ATOMS: atom_id res chain seq x y z
N MET A 1 -20.17 -34.28 -10.24
CA MET A 1 -20.57 -32.91 -10.62
C MET A 1 -19.52 -32.02 -10.03
N SER A 2 -18.60 -31.48 -10.83
CA SER A 2 -17.69 -30.42 -10.33
C SER A 2 -18.56 -29.19 -10.03
N GLU A 3 -18.49 -28.67 -8.81
CA GLU A 3 -19.15 -27.39 -8.48
C GLU A 3 -18.65 -26.35 -9.46
N GLU A 4 -19.55 -25.59 -10.06
CA GLU A 4 -19.19 -24.44 -10.87
C GLU A 4 -18.39 -23.46 -10.02
N PRO A 5 -17.28 -22.88 -10.52
CA PRO A 5 -16.51 -21.94 -9.75
C PRO A 5 -17.37 -20.73 -9.40
N ASN A 6 -17.45 -20.40 -8.11
CA ASN A 6 -18.14 -19.20 -7.62
C ASN A 6 -17.13 -18.05 -7.52
N TRP A 7 -17.12 -17.14 -8.49
CA TRP A 7 -16.23 -15.99 -8.49
C TRP A 7 -16.98 -14.73 -8.01
N ASP A 8 -16.32 -13.97 -7.13
CA ASP A 8 -16.88 -12.72 -6.62
C ASP A 8 -16.87 -11.63 -7.70
N LYS A 9 -15.81 -11.60 -8.50
CA LYS A 9 -15.62 -10.63 -9.57
C LYS A 9 -14.82 -11.20 -10.74
N LEU A 10 -15.19 -10.75 -11.93
CA LEU A 10 -14.48 -11.08 -13.17
C LEU A 10 -14.13 -9.77 -13.92
N VAL A 11 -12.84 -9.49 -14.11
CA VAL A 11 -12.37 -8.36 -14.92
C VAL A 11 -12.10 -8.87 -16.33
N VAL A 12 -12.76 -8.33 -17.37
CA VAL A 12 -12.75 -8.90 -18.73
C VAL A 12 -12.44 -7.88 -19.82
N GLY A 13 -11.94 -8.38 -20.95
CA GLY A 13 -11.85 -7.67 -22.23
C GLY A 13 -10.61 -6.83 -22.44
N GLY A 14 -9.76 -6.71 -21.44
CA GLY A 14 -8.48 -6.01 -21.54
C GLY A 14 -7.34 -6.89 -22.08
N THR A 15 -6.14 -6.31 -22.19
CA THR A 15 -4.92 -7.10 -22.38
C THR A 15 -4.31 -7.36 -20.99
N VAL A 16 -4.26 -8.63 -20.57
CA VAL A 16 -3.70 -9.03 -19.28
C VAL A 16 -2.19 -9.18 -19.40
N LEU A 17 -1.47 -8.50 -18.52
CA LEU A 17 -0.03 -8.64 -18.31
C LEU A 17 0.17 -9.24 -16.92
N THR A 18 0.55 -10.51 -16.85
CA THR A 18 0.73 -11.22 -15.56
C THR A 18 1.98 -10.75 -14.83
N MET A 19 2.91 -10.14 -15.53
CA MET A 19 4.24 -9.73 -15.06
C MET A 19 5.12 -10.93 -14.63
N GLU A 20 4.74 -12.16 -14.96
CA GLU A 20 5.59 -13.33 -14.79
C GLU A 20 6.68 -13.35 -15.87
N PRO A 21 7.91 -13.77 -15.54
CA PRO A 21 8.97 -13.90 -16.54
C PRO A 21 8.53 -14.77 -17.72
N ASP A 22 8.88 -14.34 -18.94
CA ASP A 22 8.61 -15.04 -20.19
C ASP A 22 7.12 -15.28 -20.52
N SER A 23 6.18 -14.63 -19.80
CA SER A 23 4.76 -14.70 -20.12
C SER A 23 4.38 -13.76 -21.26
N GLU A 24 3.58 -14.26 -22.20
CA GLU A 24 3.02 -13.45 -23.27
C GLU A 24 1.75 -12.70 -22.82
N PRO A 25 1.51 -11.48 -23.34
CA PRO A 25 0.28 -10.73 -23.06
C PRO A 25 -0.96 -11.49 -23.54
N ILE A 26 -1.97 -11.63 -22.67
CA ILE A 26 -3.24 -12.29 -23.00
C ILE A 26 -4.20 -11.23 -23.53
N LYS A 27 -4.34 -11.16 -24.86
CA LYS A 27 -5.30 -10.24 -25.50
C LYS A 27 -6.73 -10.73 -25.28
N ASN A 28 -7.66 -9.78 -25.10
CA ASN A 28 -9.04 -10.07 -24.70
C ASN A 28 -9.05 -11.06 -23.53
N GLY A 29 -8.22 -10.79 -22.56
CA GLY A 29 -8.04 -11.62 -21.37
C GLY A 29 -9.02 -11.29 -20.27
N ALA A 30 -9.01 -12.13 -19.24
CA ALA A 30 -9.76 -11.91 -18.01
C ALA A 30 -8.99 -12.38 -16.79
N VAL A 31 -9.39 -11.81 -15.65
CA VAL A 31 -8.93 -12.17 -14.30
C VAL A 31 -10.15 -12.45 -13.44
N ALA A 32 -10.25 -13.67 -12.92
CA ALA A 32 -11.28 -14.08 -11.97
C ALA A 32 -10.79 -13.93 -10.54
N ILE A 33 -11.65 -13.44 -9.67
CA ILE A 33 -11.36 -13.17 -8.25
C ILE A 33 -12.39 -13.93 -7.41
N ALA A 34 -11.90 -14.66 -6.42
CA ALA A 34 -12.69 -15.33 -5.40
C ALA A 34 -12.04 -15.18 -4.04
N ASP A 35 -12.82 -14.88 -3.01
CA ASP A 35 -12.36 -14.72 -1.63
C ASP A 35 -11.16 -13.74 -1.49
N GLY A 36 -11.16 -12.67 -2.29
CA GLY A 36 -10.08 -11.66 -2.30
C GLY A 36 -8.77 -12.11 -2.95
N HIS A 37 -8.77 -13.24 -3.66
CA HIS A 37 -7.60 -13.78 -4.35
C HIS A 37 -7.85 -13.93 -5.84
N ILE A 38 -6.77 -13.88 -6.64
CA ILE A 38 -6.84 -14.24 -8.06
C ILE A 38 -7.06 -15.76 -8.16
N ALA A 39 -8.23 -16.16 -8.66
CA ALA A 39 -8.62 -17.56 -8.81
C ALA A 39 -8.22 -18.13 -10.16
N ALA A 40 -8.32 -17.32 -11.24
CA ALA A 40 -7.93 -17.70 -12.58
C ALA A 40 -7.52 -16.49 -13.43
N VAL A 41 -6.66 -16.73 -14.43
CA VAL A 41 -6.27 -15.77 -15.46
C VAL A 41 -6.25 -16.50 -16.80
N GLY A 42 -6.87 -15.94 -17.84
CA GLY A 42 -6.92 -16.57 -19.15
C GLY A 42 -7.73 -15.76 -20.16
N PRO A 43 -8.06 -16.36 -21.32
CA PRO A 43 -8.96 -15.76 -22.30
C PRO A 43 -10.34 -15.45 -21.70
N ALA A 44 -10.90 -14.28 -22.01
CA ALA A 44 -12.18 -13.84 -21.44
C ALA A 44 -13.34 -14.79 -21.78
N GLU A 45 -13.36 -15.35 -22.99
CA GLU A 45 -14.38 -16.28 -23.45
C GLU A 45 -14.44 -17.53 -22.55
N GLU A 46 -13.29 -18.13 -22.26
CA GLU A 46 -13.18 -19.33 -21.42
C GLU A 46 -13.65 -19.06 -19.99
N LEU A 47 -13.21 -17.95 -19.40
CA LEU A 47 -13.55 -17.64 -18.02
C LEU A 47 -15.02 -17.22 -17.85
N LEU A 48 -15.61 -16.56 -18.85
CA LEU A 48 -17.05 -16.22 -18.85
C LEU A 48 -17.94 -17.45 -18.96
N GLU A 49 -17.51 -18.49 -19.71
CA GLU A 49 -18.24 -19.76 -19.81
C GLU A 49 -18.21 -20.56 -18.49
N MET A 50 -17.11 -20.46 -17.73
CA MET A 50 -16.92 -21.23 -16.49
C MET A 50 -17.77 -20.72 -15.33
N ALA A 51 -18.05 -19.42 -15.27
CA ALA A 51 -18.82 -18.84 -14.16
C ALA A 51 -19.65 -17.62 -14.58
N PRO A 52 -20.90 -17.83 -14.91
CA PRO A 52 -21.78 -16.75 -15.35
C PRO A 52 -22.33 -15.84 -14.25
N SER A 53 -21.98 -16.06 -12.97
CA SER A 53 -22.66 -15.43 -11.81
C SER A 53 -21.89 -14.34 -11.04
N GLY A 54 -20.65 -14.01 -11.41
CA GLY A 54 -19.87 -12.97 -10.74
C GLY A 54 -20.20 -11.55 -11.21
N ASP A 55 -19.80 -10.54 -10.40
CA ASP A 55 -19.79 -9.14 -10.82
C ASP A 55 -18.77 -8.94 -11.95
N VAL A 56 -19.21 -8.52 -13.13
CA VAL A 56 -18.35 -8.38 -14.32
C VAL A 56 -17.93 -6.94 -14.51
N LEU A 57 -16.62 -6.67 -14.43
CA LEU A 57 -16.00 -5.40 -14.76
C LEU A 57 -15.42 -5.44 -16.17
N ASN A 58 -15.98 -4.65 -17.08
CA ASN A 58 -15.46 -4.53 -18.44
C ASN A 58 -14.24 -3.60 -18.49
N ALA A 59 -13.09 -4.17 -18.83
CA ALA A 59 -11.81 -3.48 -19.02
C ALA A 59 -11.42 -3.36 -20.50
N GLY A 60 -12.37 -3.34 -21.41
CA GLY A 60 -12.12 -3.19 -22.86
C GLY A 60 -11.22 -2.00 -23.16
N ASN A 61 -10.20 -2.21 -24.01
CA ASN A 61 -9.15 -1.23 -24.34
C ASN A 61 -8.23 -0.80 -23.19
N CYS A 62 -8.22 -1.53 -22.06
CA CYS A 62 -7.30 -1.30 -20.93
C CYS A 62 -6.22 -2.38 -20.88
N LEU A 63 -5.15 -2.07 -20.15
CA LEU A 63 -4.23 -3.08 -19.63
C LEU A 63 -4.74 -3.54 -18.25
N ILE A 64 -4.72 -4.84 -18.02
CA ILE A 64 -4.98 -5.45 -16.72
C ILE A 64 -3.66 -6.00 -16.23
N LEU A 65 -3.18 -5.49 -15.09
CA LEU A 65 -1.88 -5.86 -14.51
C LEU A 65 -1.99 -5.89 -12.99
N PRO A 66 -1.05 -6.56 -12.30
CA PRO A 66 -0.98 -6.50 -10.85
C PRO A 66 -0.84 -5.06 -10.35
N GLY A 67 -1.44 -4.75 -9.20
CA GLY A 67 -1.28 -3.44 -8.57
C GLY A 67 0.20 -3.13 -8.30
N PHE A 68 0.57 -1.86 -8.43
CA PHE A 68 1.94 -1.42 -8.20
C PHE A 68 2.32 -1.54 -6.72
N VAL A 69 3.62 -1.76 -6.49
CA VAL A 69 4.21 -1.82 -5.15
C VAL A 69 5.14 -0.61 -4.97
N ASN A 70 4.85 0.22 -3.98
CA ASN A 70 5.74 1.31 -3.58
C ASN A 70 6.64 0.83 -2.45
N THR A 71 7.91 0.66 -2.73
CA THR A 71 8.88 0.06 -1.81
C THR A 71 9.57 1.05 -0.88
N HIS A 72 9.27 2.34 -0.97
CA HIS A 72 9.85 3.36 -0.10
C HIS A 72 8.91 4.56 0.04
N THR A 73 8.37 4.77 1.25
CA THR A 73 7.56 5.94 1.56
C THR A 73 7.77 6.44 2.99
N HIS A 74 7.36 7.69 3.18
CA HIS A 74 7.06 8.35 4.45
C HIS A 74 5.70 9.02 4.26
N LEU A 75 4.62 8.24 4.31
CA LEU A 75 3.28 8.64 3.84
C LEU A 75 2.82 9.97 4.43
N ALA A 76 3.00 10.17 5.74
CA ALA A 76 2.57 11.38 6.42
C ALA A 76 3.30 12.65 5.92
N MET A 77 4.53 12.51 5.37
CA MET A 77 5.29 13.63 4.80
C MET A 77 4.64 14.23 3.55
N SER A 78 3.59 13.64 2.99
CA SER A 78 2.80 14.26 1.92
C SER A 78 2.28 15.65 2.29
N LEU A 79 2.05 15.92 3.58
CA LEU A 79 1.70 17.26 4.10
C LEU A 79 2.86 18.26 4.03
N LEU A 80 4.09 17.79 3.94
CA LEU A 80 5.30 18.63 3.85
C LEU A 80 5.79 18.81 2.40
N ARG A 81 5.00 18.39 1.42
CA ARG A 81 5.34 18.49 0.00
C ARG A 81 5.58 19.95 -0.40
N GLY A 82 6.70 20.20 -1.09
CA GLY A 82 7.09 21.54 -1.55
C GLY A 82 7.80 22.39 -0.50
N ILE A 83 8.10 21.86 0.68
CA ILE A 83 8.92 22.55 1.65
C ILE A 83 10.39 22.48 1.22
N ALA A 84 10.97 23.63 0.84
CA ALA A 84 12.39 23.81 0.55
C ALA A 84 12.93 22.84 -0.52
N ASP A 85 12.43 22.96 -1.75
CA ASP A 85 12.93 22.25 -2.91
C ASP A 85 14.37 22.66 -3.28
N ASP A 86 15.06 21.82 -4.06
CA ASP A 86 16.37 22.07 -4.66
C ASP A 86 17.53 22.27 -3.65
N LEU A 87 17.46 21.67 -2.48
CA LEU A 87 18.54 21.69 -1.50
C LEU A 87 19.30 20.37 -1.42
N PRO A 88 20.61 20.38 -1.08
CA PRO A 88 21.32 19.17 -0.69
C PRO A 88 20.64 18.49 0.51
N LEU A 89 20.64 17.14 0.54
CA LEU A 89 19.89 16.33 1.49
C LEU A 89 20.01 16.81 2.95
N MET A 90 21.24 17.01 3.45
CA MET A 90 21.41 17.39 4.86
C MET A 90 20.92 18.81 5.15
N GLN A 91 21.10 19.76 4.22
CA GLN A 91 20.55 21.10 4.36
C GLN A 91 19.01 21.09 4.35
N TRP A 92 18.43 20.24 3.51
CA TRP A 92 16.99 20.03 3.46
C TRP A 92 16.47 19.43 4.76
N LEU A 93 17.10 18.35 5.26
CA LEU A 93 16.70 17.71 6.51
C LEU A 93 16.85 18.63 7.72
N GLU A 94 18.07 19.10 8.01
CA GLU A 94 18.40 19.85 9.23
C GLU A 94 17.77 21.24 9.26
N GLY A 95 17.73 21.91 8.09
CA GLY A 95 17.23 23.27 7.99
C GLY A 95 15.72 23.40 7.84
N ASN A 96 15.04 22.38 7.34
CA ASN A 96 13.64 22.49 6.95
C ASN A 96 12.77 21.33 7.45
N ILE A 97 13.12 20.08 7.14
CA ILE A 97 12.22 18.96 7.42
C ILE A 97 12.15 18.63 8.92
N TRP A 98 13.27 18.39 9.58
CA TRP A 98 13.26 18.08 11.02
C TRP A 98 12.65 19.19 11.89
N PRO A 99 12.88 20.48 11.62
CA PRO A 99 12.13 21.56 12.29
C PRO A 99 10.62 21.51 12.04
N ALA A 100 10.19 21.29 10.78
CA ALA A 100 8.78 21.18 10.42
C ALA A 100 8.12 19.94 11.05
N GLU A 101 8.80 18.79 11.02
CA GLU A 101 8.33 17.57 11.67
C GLU A 101 8.17 17.76 13.18
N LYS A 102 9.15 18.37 13.84
CA LYS A 102 9.10 18.66 15.28
C LYS A 102 7.94 19.58 15.66
N GLU A 103 7.61 20.54 14.81
CA GLU A 103 6.55 21.53 15.06
C GLU A 103 5.17 20.98 14.73
N HIS A 104 5.04 20.23 13.64
CA HIS A 104 3.74 19.92 13.04
C HIS A 104 3.35 18.45 13.13
N MET A 105 4.30 17.50 13.23
CA MET A 105 3.97 16.08 13.24
C MET A 105 3.53 15.60 14.61
N ASN A 106 2.30 15.18 14.67
CA ASN A 106 1.66 14.55 15.82
C ASN A 106 0.71 13.45 15.30
N ARG A 107 0.03 12.73 16.20
CA ARG A 107 -0.87 11.63 15.83
C ARG A 107 -1.93 12.04 14.79
N GLU A 108 -2.54 13.20 14.96
CA GLU A 108 -3.61 13.69 14.07
C GLU A 108 -3.07 14.05 12.68
N THR A 109 -1.97 14.79 12.61
CA THR A 109 -1.36 15.17 11.32
C THR A 109 -0.75 13.98 10.58
N VAL A 110 -0.16 13.02 11.30
CA VAL A 110 0.32 11.76 10.71
C VAL A 110 -0.85 10.97 10.12
N ARG A 111 -1.97 10.86 10.84
CA ARG A 111 -3.19 10.25 10.30
C ARG A 111 -3.63 10.93 9.01
N LEU A 112 -3.82 12.24 9.04
CA LEU A 112 -4.30 13.03 7.89
C LEU A 112 -3.37 12.91 6.67
N GLY A 113 -2.06 13.02 6.87
CA GLY A 113 -1.07 12.88 5.79
C GLY A 113 -1.03 11.47 5.21
N THR A 114 -1.20 10.46 6.07
CA THR A 114 -1.29 9.07 5.63
C THR A 114 -2.56 8.81 4.83
N GLU A 115 -3.71 9.34 5.25
CA GLU A 115 -4.98 9.26 4.52
C GLU A 115 -4.86 9.89 3.12
N LEU A 116 -4.28 11.10 3.03
CA LEU A 116 -4.02 11.78 1.76
C LEU A 116 -3.13 10.95 0.84
N ALA A 117 -1.96 10.51 1.33
CA ALA A 117 -1.02 9.73 0.54
C ALA A 117 -1.59 8.38 0.11
N THR A 118 -2.38 7.73 0.97
CA THR A 118 -3.06 6.47 0.66
C THR A 118 -4.05 6.65 -0.48
N ALA A 119 -4.85 7.71 -0.44
CA ALA A 119 -5.79 8.03 -1.52
C ALA A 119 -5.05 8.31 -2.85
N GLU A 120 -3.97 9.09 -2.83
CA GLU A 120 -3.14 9.34 -4.01
C GLU A 120 -2.52 8.06 -4.57
N GLN A 121 -2.01 7.18 -3.72
CA GLN A 121 -1.42 5.90 -4.12
C GLN A 121 -2.46 4.97 -4.76
N LEU A 122 -3.63 4.83 -4.15
CA LEU A 122 -4.72 4.01 -4.71
C LEU A 122 -5.18 4.53 -6.07
N LEU A 123 -5.33 5.85 -6.23
CA LEU A 123 -5.66 6.48 -7.51
C LEU A 123 -4.59 6.28 -8.57
N ALA A 124 -3.32 6.13 -8.16
CA ALA A 124 -2.19 5.80 -9.05
C ALA A 124 -2.03 4.30 -9.33
N GLY A 125 -2.92 3.44 -8.78
CA GLY A 125 -2.85 1.98 -8.97
C GLY A 125 -1.84 1.27 -8.06
N ILE A 126 -1.34 1.94 -7.02
CA ILE A 126 -0.46 1.34 -6.01
C ILE A 126 -1.35 0.64 -4.97
N THR A 127 -1.15 -0.66 -4.78
CA THR A 127 -1.96 -1.49 -3.88
C THR A 127 -1.18 -2.04 -2.69
N THR A 128 0.14 -1.85 -2.70
CA THR A 128 1.03 -2.25 -1.61
C THR A 128 2.08 -1.17 -1.39
N THR A 129 2.33 -0.80 -0.15
CA THR A 129 3.33 0.21 0.20
C THR A 129 4.25 -0.26 1.33
N THR A 130 5.49 0.26 1.35
CA THR A 130 6.39 0.13 2.49
C THR A 130 6.55 1.51 3.10
N ASP A 131 6.22 1.66 4.37
CA ASP A 131 6.33 2.92 5.11
C ASP A 131 7.19 2.77 6.36
N MET A 132 8.01 3.75 6.62
CA MET A 132 8.75 3.91 7.86
C MET A 132 8.64 5.37 8.30
N TYR A 133 7.98 5.60 9.42
CA TYR A 133 7.78 6.96 9.93
C TYR A 133 7.44 6.95 11.44
N PHE A 134 7.05 8.11 11.97
CA PHE A 134 6.58 8.25 13.35
C PHE A 134 5.11 7.81 13.45
N PHE A 135 4.70 7.33 14.61
CA PHE A 135 3.33 6.85 14.85
C PHE A 135 2.93 5.71 13.91
N GLY A 136 3.79 4.70 13.76
CA GLY A 136 3.55 3.55 12.88
C GLY A 136 2.24 2.80 13.17
N ASP A 137 1.73 2.86 14.41
CA ASP A 137 0.41 2.35 14.79
C ASP A 137 -0.74 3.12 14.10
N GLU A 138 -0.63 4.44 13.98
CA GLU A 138 -1.61 5.28 13.29
C GLU A 138 -1.55 5.08 11.78
N VAL A 139 -0.33 5.03 11.21
CA VAL A 139 -0.11 4.70 9.79
C VAL A 139 -0.75 3.35 9.45
N SER A 140 -0.49 2.33 10.28
CA SER A 140 -1.03 0.98 10.09
C SER A 140 -2.55 0.95 10.15
N ALA A 141 -3.17 1.69 11.08
CA ALA A 141 -4.61 1.78 11.20
C ALA A 141 -5.26 2.39 9.94
N VAL A 142 -4.72 3.50 9.44
CA VAL A 142 -5.22 4.15 8.21
C VAL A 142 -5.12 3.21 7.00
N LEU A 143 -3.98 2.54 6.83
CA LEU A 143 -3.77 1.61 5.71
C LEU A 143 -4.69 0.39 5.78
N ALA A 144 -4.91 -0.15 7.00
CA ALA A 144 -5.84 -1.24 7.23
C ALA A 144 -7.29 -0.85 6.94
N ASP A 145 -7.72 0.32 7.42
CA ASP A 145 -9.06 0.88 7.18
C ASP A 145 -9.32 1.15 5.69
N ALA A 146 -8.27 1.57 4.95
CA ALA A 146 -8.34 1.77 3.51
C ALA A 146 -8.29 0.47 2.69
N GLY A 147 -8.05 -0.69 3.32
CA GLY A 147 -7.89 -1.97 2.64
C GLY A 147 -6.58 -2.12 1.86
N MET A 148 -5.57 -1.29 2.16
CA MET A 148 -4.28 -1.30 1.46
C MET A 148 -3.28 -2.22 2.17
N ARG A 149 -2.53 -3.01 1.39
CA ARG A 149 -1.42 -3.82 1.94
C ARG A 149 -0.23 -2.94 2.26
N ALA A 150 0.41 -3.22 3.40
CA ALA A 150 1.59 -2.46 3.77
C ALA A 150 2.60 -3.25 4.60
N VAL A 151 3.86 -2.86 4.46
CA VAL A 151 4.94 -3.15 5.40
C VAL A 151 5.21 -1.85 6.17
N VAL A 152 5.04 -1.86 7.49
CA VAL A 152 5.14 -0.64 8.30
C VAL A 152 6.14 -0.81 9.43
N ALA A 153 6.99 0.19 9.61
CA ALA A 153 7.92 0.28 10.74
C ALA A 153 7.79 1.61 11.48
N GLU A 154 8.01 1.58 12.79
CA GLU A 154 8.31 2.79 13.56
C GLU A 154 9.75 3.21 13.29
N SER A 155 10.01 4.51 13.16
CA SER A 155 11.37 5.02 12.95
C SER A 155 12.27 4.76 14.16
N LEU A 156 13.38 4.05 13.94
CA LEU A 156 14.42 3.82 14.94
C LEU A 156 15.67 4.63 14.55
N ILE A 157 15.76 5.85 15.06
CA ILE A 157 16.85 6.78 14.75
C ILE A 157 17.58 7.23 16.03
N GLY A 158 18.82 7.68 15.87
CA GLY A 158 19.69 8.01 17.00
C GLY A 158 19.45 9.34 17.68
N PHE A 159 18.32 10.02 17.44
CA PHE A 159 17.94 11.30 18.02
C PHE A 159 16.43 11.39 18.30
N PRO A 160 15.97 12.31 19.17
CA PRO A 160 14.54 12.44 19.49
C PRO A 160 13.66 12.69 18.28
N THR A 161 12.50 12.05 18.26
CA THR A 161 11.46 12.21 17.23
C THR A 161 10.26 12.98 17.78
N PRO A 162 9.31 13.43 16.95
CA PRO A 162 8.04 14.00 17.43
C PRO A 162 7.25 13.07 18.37
N ARG A 163 7.49 11.75 18.29
CA ARG A 163 6.80 10.76 19.12
C ARG A 163 7.58 10.32 20.35
N CYS A 164 8.89 10.16 20.24
CA CYS A 164 9.73 9.52 21.25
C CYS A 164 10.95 10.38 21.57
N ALA A 165 11.24 10.57 22.85
CA ALA A 165 12.38 11.33 23.31
C ALA A 165 13.69 10.49 23.35
N THR A 166 13.57 9.15 23.45
CA THR A 166 14.71 8.24 23.56
C THR A 166 14.59 7.05 22.63
N THR A 167 15.71 6.41 22.33
CA THR A 167 15.75 5.17 21.53
C THR A 167 15.01 4.02 22.23
N GLU A 168 15.02 3.96 23.56
CA GLU A 168 14.29 2.95 24.33
C GLU A 168 12.78 3.10 24.15
N GLU A 169 12.28 4.33 24.09
CA GLU A 169 10.87 4.62 23.80
C GLU A 169 10.54 4.20 22.34
N MET A 170 11.40 4.49 21.36
CA MET A 170 11.22 4.05 19.97
C MET A 170 11.16 2.52 19.87
N LEU A 171 12.07 1.81 20.54
CA LEU A 171 12.07 0.37 20.59
C LEU A 171 10.82 -0.20 21.26
N ALA A 172 10.30 0.46 22.31
CA ALA A 172 9.05 0.06 22.93
C ALA A 172 7.88 0.21 21.95
N LYS A 173 7.78 1.34 21.24
CA LYS A 173 6.73 1.57 20.22
C LYS A 173 6.83 0.60 19.04
N GLN A 174 8.05 0.28 18.61
CA GLN A 174 8.27 -0.75 17.60
C GLN A 174 7.80 -2.14 18.06
N ARG A 175 8.05 -2.51 19.32
CA ARG A 175 7.53 -3.79 19.87
C ARG A 175 6.01 -3.80 19.97
N ASP A 176 5.41 -2.69 20.42
CA ASP A 176 3.95 -2.52 20.47
C ASP A 176 3.36 -2.74 19.05
N LEU A 177 3.97 -2.16 18.02
CA LEU A 177 3.55 -2.30 16.62
C LEU A 177 3.64 -3.75 16.13
N LEU A 178 4.78 -4.42 16.40
CA LEU A 178 4.98 -5.83 16.03
C LEU A 178 3.94 -6.74 16.65
N GLU A 179 3.56 -6.52 17.91
CA GLU A 179 2.58 -7.35 18.59
C GLU A 179 1.15 -7.03 18.13
N ALA A 180 0.81 -5.74 17.96
CA ALA A 180 -0.53 -5.31 17.56
C ALA A 180 -0.94 -5.80 16.17
N TYR A 181 0.00 -5.89 15.23
CA TYR A 181 -0.27 -6.30 13.85
C TYR A 181 0.25 -7.69 13.48
N LYS A 182 0.61 -8.50 14.49
CA LYS A 182 1.05 -9.87 14.27
C LYS A 182 -0.05 -10.71 13.60
N GLY A 183 0.23 -11.18 12.38
CA GLY A 183 -0.73 -11.98 11.61
C GLY A 183 -1.90 -11.19 11.02
N HIS A 184 -1.83 -9.87 11.00
CA HIS A 184 -2.84 -9.05 10.33
C HIS A 184 -2.83 -9.31 8.80
N PRO A 185 -4.01 -9.45 8.15
CA PRO A 185 -4.07 -9.88 6.74
C PRO A 185 -3.48 -8.88 5.74
N LEU A 186 -3.46 -7.59 6.08
CA LEU A 186 -3.00 -6.53 5.19
C LEU A 186 -1.70 -5.85 5.67
N ILE A 187 -1.48 -5.78 6.97
CA ILE A 187 -0.35 -5.05 7.55
C ILE A 187 0.71 -6.03 8.05
N THR A 188 1.91 -5.91 7.52
CA THR A 188 3.09 -6.63 7.99
C THR A 188 3.98 -5.65 8.75
N PRO A 189 4.06 -5.75 10.08
CA PRO A 189 4.97 -4.89 10.83
C PRO A 189 6.42 -5.32 10.60
N SER A 190 7.33 -4.37 10.47
CA SER A 190 8.76 -4.59 10.24
C SER A 190 9.60 -3.75 11.19
N VAL A 191 10.92 -3.90 11.12
CA VAL A 191 11.90 -3.10 11.85
C VAL A 191 12.75 -2.34 10.84
N ALA A 192 12.89 -1.02 11.01
CA ALA A 192 13.69 -0.15 10.14
C ALA A 192 14.39 0.95 10.95
#